data_8611cd203fb2c0763cd078009a885eac
#
_entry.id   8611cd203fb2c0763cd078009a885eac
#
_cell.length_a   1.000
_cell.length_b   1.000
_cell.length_c   1.000
_cell.angle_alpha   90.00
_cell.angle_beta   90.00
_cell.angle_gamma   90.00
#
_symmetry.space_group_name_H-M   'P 1'
#
loop_
_entity.id
_entity.type
_entity.pdbx_description
1 polymer ?
#
loop_
_entity_poly.entity_id
_entity_poly.type
_entity_poly.pdbx_seq_one_letter_code
_entity_poly.pdbx_strand_id
1 'polypeptide(L)'
;LITALGAVPVAMQAVEHDRAVALISHLPQAVASLLAGQLLSGERSALELSGAGLRDTTRIAASNAALWDEILASNSAEIVPLLISLQSDLSALIDALKSNASVSSFIEKGNQGRSLIPGKHGGVAREYTYLPVVIEDKPGQLAALVSECAKANVNIEDLTIEHSPGQFTGLITLALSESDAEALSAHLIGSGWNVHAPR
;
A
#
# COMPACT_ATOMS: atom_id res chain seq x y z
N LEU A 1 4.76 -28.70 -8.26
CA LEU A 1 3.55 -27.90 -8.37
C LEU A 1 3.84 -26.41 -8.12
N ILE A 2 4.42 -26.04 -6.96
CA ILE A 2 4.71 -24.64 -6.57
C ILE A 2 5.55 -23.92 -7.63
N THR A 3 6.67 -24.51 -8.05
CA THR A 3 7.55 -23.95 -9.09
C THR A 3 6.90 -23.92 -10.48
N ALA A 4 6.02 -24.88 -10.81
CA ALA A 4 5.26 -24.89 -12.05
C ALA A 4 4.21 -23.77 -12.10
N LEU A 5 3.82 -23.21 -10.96
CA LEU A 5 2.95 -22.04 -10.85
C LEU A 5 3.73 -20.72 -10.79
N GLY A 6 5.05 -20.75 -10.99
CA GLY A 6 5.91 -19.57 -10.97
C GLY A 6 6.26 -19.07 -9.54
N ALA A 7 5.86 -19.80 -8.50
CA ALA A 7 6.20 -19.43 -7.13
C ALA A 7 7.55 -20.04 -6.68
N VAL A 8 8.24 -19.35 -5.77
CA VAL A 8 9.50 -19.81 -5.18
C VAL A 8 9.22 -20.41 -3.80
N PRO A 9 9.46 -21.73 -3.59
CA PRO A 9 9.27 -22.33 -2.28
C PRO A 9 10.40 -21.90 -1.33
N VAL A 10 10.03 -21.51 -0.13
CA VAL A 10 10.98 -21.21 0.96
C VAL A 10 10.79 -22.25 2.05
N ALA A 11 11.82 -23.07 2.29
CA ALA A 11 11.80 -24.04 3.36
C ALA A 11 12.28 -23.40 4.67
N MET A 12 11.50 -23.56 5.74
CA MET A 12 11.85 -23.08 7.08
C MET A 12 11.23 -23.94 8.16
N GLN A 13 11.71 -23.83 9.40
CA GLN A 13 11.12 -24.51 10.54
C GLN A 13 9.77 -23.89 10.91
N ALA A 14 8.86 -24.68 11.49
CA ALA A 14 7.51 -24.20 11.83
C ALA A 14 7.54 -22.96 12.74
N VAL A 15 8.41 -22.92 13.74
CA VAL A 15 8.57 -21.77 14.65
C VAL A 15 9.04 -20.51 13.89
N GLU A 16 9.94 -20.67 12.92
CA GLU A 16 10.41 -19.55 12.09
C GLU A 16 9.30 -19.04 11.19
N HIS A 17 8.51 -19.95 10.60
CA HIS A 17 7.32 -19.62 9.83
C HIS A 17 6.33 -18.81 10.68
N ASP A 18 5.97 -19.32 11.86
CA ASP A 18 4.96 -18.70 12.72
C ASP A 18 5.37 -17.30 13.16
N ARG A 19 6.66 -17.11 13.49
CA ARG A 19 7.24 -15.79 13.78
C ARG A 19 7.21 -14.86 12.57
N ALA A 20 7.57 -15.35 11.39
CA ALA A 20 7.56 -14.54 10.17
C ALA A 20 6.14 -14.07 9.82
N VAL A 21 5.16 -15.00 9.76
CA VAL A 21 3.78 -14.65 9.40
C VAL A 21 3.09 -13.81 10.47
N ALA A 22 3.47 -13.91 11.74
CA ALA A 22 3.00 -13.01 12.79
C ALA A 22 3.29 -11.55 12.43
N LEU A 23 4.51 -11.25 11.96
CA LEU A 23 4.93 -9.89 11.62
C LEU A 23 4.37 -9.42 10.27
N ILE A 24 4.44 -10.25 9.21
CA ILE A 24 4.15 -9.80 7.85
C ILE A 24 2.70 -10.02 7.40
N SER A 25 1.91 -10.77 8.16
CA SER A 25 0.53 -11.13 7.82
C SER A 25 -0.45 -10.85 8.96
N HIS A 26 -0.22 -11.44 10.14
CA HIS A 26 -1.21 -11.42 11.22
C HIS A 26 -1.30 -10.05 11.89
N LEU A 27 -0.17 -9.41 12.19
CA LEU A 27 -0.14 -8.05 12.73
C LEU A 27 -0.80 -7.03 11.76
N PRO A 28 -0.47 -6.99 10.46
CA PRO A 28 -1.15 -6.15 9.49
C PRO A 28 -2.67 -6.34 9.47
N GLN A 29 -3.14 -7.58 9.49
CA GLN A 29 -4.58 -7.88 9.53
C GLN A 29 -5.25 -7.34 10.79
N ALA A 30 -4.65 -7.58 11.96
CA ALA A 30 -5.17 -7.09 13.23
C ALA A 30 -5.25 -5.55 13.25
N VAL A 31 -4.18 -4.88 12.80
CA VAL A 31 -4.12 -3.41 12.73
C VAL A 31 -5.14 -2.84 11.75
N ALA A 32 -5.27 -3.42 10.57
CA ALA A 32 -6.28 -3.00 9.57
C ALA A 32 -7.70 -3.16 10.12
N SER A 33 -7.98 -4.27 10.82
CA SER A 33 -9.29 -4.52 11.44
C SER A 33 -9.58 -3.55 12.58
N LEU A 34 -8.58 -3.26 13.43
CA LEU A 34 -8.71 -2.26 14.50
C LEU A 34 -8.97 -0.86 13.94
N LEU A 35 -8.22 -0.46 12.90
CA LEU A 35 -8.41 0.82 12.22
C LEU A 35 -9.80 0.92 11.58
N ALA A 36 -10.20 -0.09 10.82
CA ALA A 36 -11.52 -0.14 10.19
C ALA A 36 -12.66 -0.10 11.23
N GLY A 37 -12.48 -0.76 12.38
CA GLY A 37 -13.43 -0.72 13.49
C GLY A 37 -13.68 0.69 14.04
N GLN A 38 -12.69 1.59 13.99
CA GLN A 38 -12.89 2.98 14.43
C GLN A 38 -13.87 3.74 13.54
N LEU A 39 -14.03 3.32 12.28
CA LEU A 39 -14.95 3.97 11.34
C LEU A 39 -16.43 3.79 11.72
N LEU A 40 -16.75 2.81 12.56
CA LEU A 40 -18.13 2.59 13.04
C LEU A 40 -18.67 3.77 13.86
N SER A 41 -17.81 4.55 14.49
CA SER A 41 -18.15 5.76 15.23
C SER A 41 -18.01 7.05 14.41
N GLY A 42 -17.58 6.95 13.14
CA GLY A 42 -17.39 8.08 12.24
C GLY A 42 -18.71 8.62 11.69
N GLU A 43 -18.78 9.94 11.51
CA GLU A 43 -19.91 10.56 10.81
C GLU A 43 -19.89 10.18 9.32
N ARG A 44 -21.06 9.91 8.75
CA ARG A 44 -21.19 9.50 7.35
C ARG A 44 -20.58 10.51 6.37
N SER A 45 -20.76 11.78 6.62
CA SER A 45 -20.19 12.88 5.82
C SER A 45 -18.65 12.84 5.79
N ALA A 46 -18.01 12.48 6.92
CA ALA A 46 -16.56 12.31 6.97
C ALA A 46 -16.09 11.06 6.19
N LEU A 47 -16.85 9.96 6.27
CA LEU A 47 -16.54 8.72 5.54
C LEU A 47 -16.67 8.91 4.02
N GLU A 48 -17.56 9.76 3.56
CA GLU A 48 -17.72 10.11 2.13
C GLU A 48 -16.49 10.82 1.55
N LEU A 49 -15.64 11.42 2.41
CA LEU A 49 -14.38 12.06 2.02
C LEU A 49 -13.18 11.10 1.99
N SER A 50 -13.42 9.80 2.19
CA SER A 50 -12.34 8.80 2.25
C SER A 50 -11.52 8.75 0.97
N GLY A 51 -10.22 9.00 1.08
CA GLY A 51 -9.24 8.85 0.00
C GLY A 51 -8.62 7.45 -0.08
N ALA A 52 -7.66 7.30 -1.01
CA ALA A 52 -6.93 6.04 -1.25
C ALA A 52 -6.22 5.53 0.01
N GLY A 53 -5.56 6.40 0.77
CA GLY A 53 -4.81 5.99 1.97
C GLY A 53 -5.65 5.22 2.99
N LEU A 54 -6.90 5.66 3.27
CA LEU A 54 -7.78 4.92 4.17
C LEU A 54 -8.24 3.60 3.55
N ARG A 55 -8.58 3.59 2.26
CA ARG A 55 -9.03 2.39 1.53
C ARG A 55 -7.93 1.33 1.51
N ASP A 56 -6.71 1.71 1.21
CA ASP A 56 -5.57 0.79 1.11
C ASP A 56 -5.20 0.19 2.47
N THR A 57 -5.14 1.03 3.52
CA THR A 57 -4.80 0.55 4.87
C THR A 57 -5.89 -0.33 5.48
N THR A 58 -7.16 -0.15 5.12
CA THR A 58 -8.28 -0.95 5.65
C THR A 58 -8.72 -2.08 4.70
N ARG A 59 -8.16 -2.18 3.51
CA ARG A 59 -8.58 -3.13 2.46
C ARG A 59 -8.66 -4.58 2.97
N ILE A 60 -7.64 -5.01 3.71
CA ILE A 60 -7.57 -6.38 4.22
C ILE A 60 -8.51 -6.65 5.41
N ALA A 61 -9.08 -5.62 6.05
CA ALA A 61 -10.06 -5.79 7.12
C ALA A 61 -11.35 -6.47 6.65
N ALA A 62 -11.67 -6.40 5.34
CA ALA A 62 -12.79 -7.12 4.74
C ALA A 62 -12.44 -8.61 4.56
N SER A 63 -12.45 -9.36 5.64
CA SER A 63 -12.02 -10.76 5.70
C SER A 63 -13.00 -11.64 6.48
N ASN A 64 -12.85 -12.97 6.37
CA ASN A 64 -13.69 -13.92 7.10
C ASN A 64 -13.30 -13.96 8.58
N ALA A 65 -14.20 -13.54 9.46
CA ALA A 65 -13.95 -13.44 10.90
C ALA A 65 -13.64 -14.80 11.55
N ALA A 66 -14.35 -15.87 11.19
CA ALA A 66 -14.11 -17.19 11.76
C ALA A 66 -12.73 -17.76 11.39
N LEU A 67 -12.30 -17.57 10.13
CA LEU A 67 -10.97 -17.98 9.68
C LEU A 67 -9.88 -17.21 10.43
N TRP A 68 -10.05 -15.90 10.60
CA TRP A 68 -9.03 -15.08 11.29
C TRP A 68 -9.01 -15.30 12.81
N ASP A 69 -10.13 -15.68 13.42
CA ASP A 69 -10.17 -16.11 14.82
C ASP A 69 -9.25 -17.33 15.04
N GLU A 70 -9.37 -18.36 14.19
CA GLU A 70 -8.53 -19.55 14.26
C GLU A 70 -7.04 -19.23 14.01
N ILE A 71 -6.73 -18.39 13.00
CA ILE A 71 -5.36 -17.99 12.66
C ILE A 71 -4.70 -17.24 13.83
N LEU A 72 -5.38 -16.23 14.37
CA LEU A 72 -4.84 -15.42 15.46
C LEU A 72 -4.71 -16.22 16.76
N ALA A 73 -5.67 -17.08 17.06
CA ALA A 73 -5.61 -17.94 18.23
C ALA A 73 -4.45 -18.93 18.15
N SER A 74 -4.25 -19.59 17.00
CA SER A 74 -3.20 -20.59 16.81
C SER A 74 -1.78 -20.01 16.89
N ASN A 75 -1.58 -18.74 16.53
CA ASN A 75 -0.27 -18.06 16.54
C ASN A 75 -0.17 -16.95 17.59
N SER A 76 -1.01 -17.00 18.62
CA SER A 76 -1.12 -15.93 19.62
C SER A 76 0.19 -15.65 20.37
N ALA A 77 1.03 -16.68 20.61
CA ALA A 77 2.30 -16.53 21.29
C ALA A 77 3.29 -15.60 20.56
N GLU A 78 3.29 -15.61 19.23
CA GLU A 78 4.14 -14.73 18.40
C GLU A 78 3.47 -13.38 18.10
N ILE A 79 2.14 -13.31 18.08
CA ILE A 79 1.41 -12.07 17.76
C ILE A 79 1.33 -11.12 18.98
N VAL A 80 1.05 -11.64 20.18
CA VAL A 80 0.84 -10.81 21.38
C VAL A 80 2.02 -9.87 21.67
N PRO A 81 3.29 -10.31 21.62
CA PRO A 81 4.43 -9.40 21.81
C PRO A 81 4.46 -8.24 20.79
N LEU A 82 4.09 -8.49 19.53
CA LEU A 82 4.04 -7.47 18.48
C LEU A 82 2.93 -6.44 18.75
N LEU A 83 1.77 -6.90 19.20
CA LEU A 83 0.66 -6.01 19.57
C LEU A 83 1.00 -5.17 20.80
N ILE A 84 1.70 -5.72 21.80
CA ILE A 84 2.18 -4.96 22.96
C ILE A 84 3.18 -3.88 22.54
N SER A 85 4.10 -4.20 21.62
CA SER A 85 5.04 -3.23 21.07
C SER A 85 4.31 -2.08 20.34
N LEU A 86 3.33 -2.43 19.50
CA LEU A 86 2.49 -1.44 18.81
C LEU A 86 1.68 -0.59 19.78
N GLN A 87 1.13 -1.19 20.83
CA GLN A 87 0.42 -0.45 21.90
C GLN A 87 1.33 0.55 22.59
N SER A 88 2.58 0.19 22.87
CA SER A 88 3.57 1.09 23.44
C SER A 88 3.87 2.28 22.51
N ASP A 89 4.10 2.02 21.21
CA ASP A 89 4.32 3.07 20.22
C ASP A 89 3.09 3.99 20.10
N LEU A 90 1.87 3.45 20.14
CA LEU A 90 0.62 4.23 20.13
C LEU A 90 0.50 5.10 21.38
N SER A 91 0.84 4.57 22.55
CA SER A 91 0.82 5.34 23.80
C SER A 91 1.82 6.51 23.75
N ALA A 92 3.03 6.27 23.26
CA ALA A 92 4.04 7.31 23.11
C ALA A 92 3.59 8.40 22.11
N LEU A 93 2.93 8.03 21.00
CA LEU A 93 2.36 8.97 20.04
C LEU A 93 1.26 9.83 20.70
N ILE A 94 0.38 9.23 21.48
CA ILE A 94 -0.69 9.94 22.21
C ILE A 94 -0.08 10.95 23.18
N ASP A 95 0.95 10.58 23.92
CA ASP A 95 1.59 11.47 24.91
C ASP A 95 2.35 12.62 24.23
N ALA A 96 3.00 12.37 23.08
CA ALA A 96 3.63 13.41 22.28
C ALA A 96 2.59 14.42 21.77
N LEU A 97 1.46 13.96 21.26
CA LEU A 97 0.37 14.83 20.77
C LEU A 97 -0.26 15.65 21.91
N LYS A 98 -0.48 15.05 23.10
CA LYS A 98 -1.01 15.77 24.27
C LYS A 98 -0.07 16.87 24.75
N SER A 99 1.24 16.66 24.64
CA SER A 99 2.26 17.64 25.06
C SER A 99 2.67 18.61 23.95
N ASN A 100 2.05 18.55 22.76
CA ASN A 100 2.45 19.29 21.56
C ASN A 100 3.93 19.07 21.18
N ALA A 101 4.48 17.89 21.49
CA ALA A 101 5.82 17.52 21.08
C ALA A 101 5.83 17.10 19.60
N SER A 102 7.03 17.14 18.98
CA SER A 102 7.19 16.68 17.61
C SER A 102 6.93 15.18 17.48
N VAL A 103 6.22 14.79 16.42
CA VAL A 103 5.96 13.39 16.05
C VAL A 103 6.78 12.95 14.82
N SER A 104 7.76 13.78 14.38
CA SER A 104 8.57 13.48 13.17
C SER A 104 9.30 12.15 13.29
N SER A 105 9.89 11.86 14.46
CA SER A 105 10.60 10.59 14.69
C SER A 105 9.69 9.36 14.55
N PHE A 106 8.41 9.49 14.87
CA PHE A 106 7.42 8.43 14.67
C PHE A 106 7.21 8.17 13.17
N ILE A 107 7.05 9.21 12.37
CA ILE A 107 6.90 9.11 10.91
C ILE A 107 8.18 8.58 10.28
N GLU A 108 9.35 9.06 10.70
CA GLU A 108 10.66 8.59 10.22
C GLU A 108 10.88 7.10 10.51
N LYS A 109 10.48 6.61 11.70
CA LYS A 109 10.50 5.17 12.03
C LYS A 109 9.63 4.36 11.06
N GLY A 110 8.44 4.88 10.72
CA GLY A 110 7.56 4.26 9.73
C GLY A 110 8.19 4.21 8.34
N ASN A 111 8.80 5.31 7.89
CA ASN A 111 9.52 5.37 6.60
C ASN A 111 10.67 4.36 6.53
N GLN A 112 11.47 4.27 7.59
CA GLN A 112 12.53 3.27 7.69
C GLN A 112 11.98 1.84 7.63
N GLY A 113 10.90 1.54 8.38
CA GLY A 113 10.24 0.24 8.33
C GLY A 113 9.73 -0.09 6.92
N ARG A 114 9.12 0.86 6.24
CA ARG A 114 8.64 0.71 4.86
C ARG A 114 9.77 0.40 3.88
N SER A 115 10.92 1.01 4.03
CA SER A 115 12.09 0.77 3.16
C SER A 115 12.71 -0.64 3.29
N LEU A 116 12.39 -1.37 4.38
CA LEU A 116 12.83 -2.76 4.55
C LEU A 116 12.01 -3.76 3.71
N ILE A 117 10.85 -3.36 3.19
CA ILE A 117 10.03 -4.24 2.36
C ILE A 117 10.70 -4.36 0.99
N PRO A 118 11.08 -5.59 0.56
CA PRO A 118 11.74 -5.79 -0.71
C PRO A 118 10.92 -5.24 -1.88
N GLY A 119 11.60 -4.72 -2.88
CA GLY A 119 10.99 -4.30 -4.13
C GLY A 119 10.50 -5.49 -4.97
N LYS A 120 10.02 -5.18 -6.16
CA LYS A 120 9.54 -6.16 -7.14
C LYS A 120 10.59 -7.26 -7.37
N HIS A 121 10.16 -8.51 -7.43
CA HIS A 121 11.00 -9.70 -7.56
C HIS A 121 12.00 -9.94 -6.42
N GLY A 122 11.77 -9.39 -5.21
CA GLY A 122 12.64 -9.59 -4.05
C GLY A 122 13.96 -8.81 -4.14
N GLY A 123 14.09 -7.88 -5.06
CA GLY A 123 15.24 -6.99 -5.18
C GLY A 123 15.26 -5.89 -4.10
N VAL A 124 16.35 -5.13 -4.07
CA VAL A 124 16.44 -3.94 -3.20
C VAL A 124 15.30 -3.00 -3.57
N ALA A 125 14.66 -2.41 -2.56
CA ALA A 125 13.68 -1.35 -2.77
C ALA A 125 14.35 -0.22 -3.60
N ARG A 126 13.77 0.09 -4.75
CA ARG A 126 14.25 1.16 -5.61
C ARG A 126 13.43 2.41 -5.34
N GLU A 127 14.06 3.56 -5.40
CA GLU A 127 13.33 4.82 -5.50
C GLU A 127 12.68 4.87 -6.88
N TYR A 128 11.38 5.11 -6.89
CA TYR A 128 10.61 5.28 -8.12
C TYR A 128 10.27 6.75 -8.31
N THR A 129 10.24 7.16 -9.55
CA THR A 129 9.64 8.43 -9.96
C THR A 129 8.18 8.18 -10.30
N TYR A 130 7.30 8.95 -9.68
CA TYR A 130 5.86 8.79 -9.85
C TYR A 130 5.35 9.76 -10.90
N LEU A 131 4.72 9.23 -11.95
CA LEU A 131 4.11 9.99 -13.03
C LEU A 131 2.59 9.95 -12.92
N PRO A 132 1.93 11.05 -12.46
CA PRO A 132 0.49 11.10 -12.38
C PRO A 132 -0.13 11.44 -13.74
N VAL A 133 -1.13 10.67 -14.17
CA VAL A 133 -1.87 10.84 -15.42
C VAL A 133 -3.36 10.86 -15.13
N VAL A 134 -4.07 11.88 -15.54
CA VAL A 134 -5.53 11.95 -15.42
C VAL A 134 -6.17 11.29 -16.64
N ILE A 135 -7.05 10.31 -16.37
CA ILE A 135 -7.83 9.64 -17.42
C ILE A 135 -9.33 9.82 -17.18
N GLU A 136 -10.13 9.70 -18.22
CA GLU A 136 -11.57 9.60 -18.07
C GLU A 136 -11.93 8.23 -17.47
N ASP A 137 -12.93 8.19 -16.57
CA ASP A 137 -13.44 6.92 -16.01
C ASP A 137 -14.39 6.26 -17.02
N LYS A 138 -13.81 5.70 -18.08
CA LYS A 138 -14.50 5.02 -19.17
C LYS A 138 -13.82 3.69 -19.51
N PRO A 139 -14.59 2.69 -19.98
CA PRO A 139 -14.03 1.46 -20.50
C PRO A 139 -12.95 1.71 -21.58
N GLY A 140 -11.80 1.04 -21.43
CA GLY A 140 -10.69 1.11 -22.37
C GLY A 140 -9.65 2.22 -22.10
N GLN A 141 -9.91 3.21 -21.26
CA GLN A 141 -8.96 4.29 -21.00
C GLN A 141 -7.65 3.81 -20.35
N LEU A 142 -7.76 2.94 -19.35
CA LEU A 142 -6.56 2.31 -18.75
C LEU A 142 -5.78 1.48 -19.78
N ALA A 143 -6.47 0.71 -20.60
CA ALA A 143 -5.84 -0.09 -21.66
C ALA A 143 -5.12 0.80 -22.69
N ALA A 144 -5.71 1.94 -23.04
CA ALA A 144 -5.09 2.92 -23.94
C ALA A 144 -3.81 3.50 -23.32
N LEU A 145 -3.84 3.90 -22.03
CA LEU A 145 -2.66 4.40 -21.31
C LEU A 145 -1.53 3.35 -21.29
N VAL A 146 -1.85 2.10 -20.93
CA VAL A 146 -0.85 1.01 -20.91
C VAL A 146 -0.29 0.75 -22.32
N SER A 147 -1.11 0.91 -23.36
CA SER A 147 -0.64 0.79 -24.75
C SER A 147 0.34 1.90 -25.13
N GLU A 148 0.14 3.13 -24.62
CA GLU A 148 1.11 4.21 -24.80
C GLU A 148 2.43 3.93 -24.08
N CYS A 149 2.40 3.36 -22.86
CA CYS A 149 3.61 2.92 -22.17
C CYS A 149 4.39 1.88 -23.00
N ALA A 150 3.68 0.92 -23.59
CA ALA A 150 4.29 -0.09 -24.47
C ALA A 150 4.91 0.54 -25.74
N LYS A 151 4.25 1.53 -26.37
CA LYS A 151 4.78 2.27 -27.52
C LYS A 151 6.03 3.06 -27.18
N ALA A 152 6.07 3.65 -25.98
CA ALA A 152 7.25 4.34 -25.48
C ALA A 152 8.36 3.40 -25.00
N ASN A 153 8.15 2.07 -25.05
CA ASN A 153 9.05 1.04 -24.52
C ASN A 153 9.43 1.23 -23.06
N VAL A 154 8.46 1.66 -22.23
CA VAL A 154 8.64 1.96 -20.81
C VAL A 154 8.07 0.82 -19.97
N ASN A 155 8.82 0.36 -18.97
CA ASN A 155 8.38 -0.64 -18.01
C ASN A 155 7.66 0.03 -16.83
N ILE A 156 6.43 -0.43 -16.53
CA ILE A 156 5.67 0.00 -15.35
C ILE A 156 6.07 -0.86 -14.17
N GLU A 157 6.64 -0.26 -13.13
CA GLU A 157 7.05 -0.95 -11.91
C GLU A 157 5.87 -1.17 -10.96
N ASP A 158 5.03 -0.14 -10.81
CA ASP A 158 3.79 -0.20 -10.02
C ASP A 158 2.77 0.79 -10.58
N LEU A 159 1.50 0.60 -10.24
CA LEU A 159 0.40 1.43 -10.70
C LEU A 159 -0.65 1.57 -9.60
N THR A 160 -1.04 2.80 -9.31
CA THR A 160 -2.17 3.09 -8.43
C THR A 160 -3.26 3.84 -9.18
N ILE A 161 -4.52 3.58 -8.81
CA ILE A 161 -5.70 4.24 -9.39
C ILE A 161 -6.47 4.91 -8.25
N GLU A 162 -6.69 6.20 -8.38
CA GLU A 162 -7.46 6.97 -7.41
C GLU A 162 -8.67 7.60 -8.10
N HIS A 163 -9.83 7.52 -7.43
CA HIS A 163 -11.05 8.18 -7.87
C HIS A 163 -11.51 9.16 -6.81
N SER A 164 -11.86 10.38 -7.21
CA SER A 164 -12.45 11.37 -6.32
C SER A 164 -13.98 11.31 -6.40
N PRO A 165 -14.69 11.38 -5.26
CA PRO A 165 -16.14 11.41 -5.25
C PRO A 165 -16.71 12.52 -6.14
N GLY A 166 -17.69 12.18 -6.98
CA GLY A 166 -18.34 13.15 -7.87
C GLY A 166 -17.56 13.55 -9.12
N GLN A 167 -16.41 12.94 -9.40
CA GLN A 167 -15.65 13.12 -10.64
C GLN A 167 -15.75 11.90 -11.54
N PHE A 168 -15.84 12.14 -12.84
CA PHE A 168 -15.81 11.10 -13.89
C PHE A 168 -14.41 10.93 -14.47
N THR A 169 -13.40 11.18 -13.65
CA THR A 169 -11.98 11.01 -14.00
C THR A 169 -11.29 10.17 -12.93
N GLY A 170 -10.27 9.41 -13.33
CA GLY A 170 -9.36 8.71 -12.46
C GLY A 170 -7.96 9.31 -12.54
N LEU A 171 -7.27 9.38 -11.43
CA LEU A 171 -5.84 9.68 -11.38
C LEU A 171 -5.07 8.36 -11.35
N ILE A 172 -4.31 8.11 -12.40
CA ILE A 172 -3.39 6.98 -12.47
C ILE A 172 -2.02 7.49 -12.10
N THR A 173 -1.39 6.90 -11.10
CA THR A 173 0.00 7.18 -10.76
C THR A 173 0.86 5.99 -11.14
N LEU A 174 1.75 6.17 -12.11
CA LEU A 174 2.69 5.17 -12.59
C LEU A 174 4.00 5.32 -11.80
N ALA A 175 4.50 4.23 -11.21
CA ALA A 175 5.83 4.16 -10.62
C ALA A 175 6.80 3.65 -11.69
N LEU A 176 7.84 4.42 -11.98
CA LEU A 176 8.76 4.23 -13.10
C LEU A 176 10.20 4.45 -12.64
N SER A 177 11.19 4.06 -13.46
CA SER A 177 12.54 4.61 -13.32
C SER A 177 12.53 6.11 -13.66
N GLU A 178 13.50 6.87 -13.16
CA GLU A 178 13.60 8.31 -13.45
C GLU A 178 13.65 8.59 -14.96
N SER A 179 14.50 7.85 -15.69
CA SER A 179 14.62 7.99 -17.14
C SER A 179 13.34 7.62 -17.89
N ASP A 180 12.63 6.59 -17.43
CA ASP A 180 11.37 6.17 -18.05
C ASP A 180 10.24 7.19 -17.77
N ALA A 181 10.23 7.79 -16.58
CA ALA A 181 9.25 8.81 -16.23
C ALA A 181 9.37 10.07 -17.10
N GLU A 182 10.60 10.53 -17.37
CA GLU A 182 10.85 11.67 -18.26
C GLU A 182 10.43 11.34 -19.70
N ALA A 183 10.87 10.19 -20.22
CA ALA A 183 10.57 9.75 -21.58
C ALA A 183 9.06 9.57 -21.80
N LEU A 184 8.38 8.90 -20.85
CA LEU A 184 6.94 8.66 -20.93
C LEU A 184 6.14 9.95 -20.77
N SER A 185 6.54 10.85 -19.87
CA SER A 185 5.89 12.16 -19.71
C SER A 185 5.88 12.94 -21.02
N ALA A 186 7.04 13.05 -21.69
CA ALA A 186 7.16 13.72 -22.97
C ALA A 186 6.28 13.06 -24.06
N HIS A 187 6.30 11.71 -24.14
CA HIS A 187 5.49 10.94 -25.10
C HIS A 187 3.97 11.15 -24.88
N LEU A 188 3.51 11.06 -23.63
CA LEU A 188 2.09 11.21 -23.30
C LEU A 188 1.60 12.63 -23.55
N ILE A 189 2.37 13.66 -23.17
CA ILE A 189 2.02 15.06 -23.47
C ILE A 189 1.92 15.28 -24.97
N GLY A 190 2.90 14.77 -25.76
CA GLY A 190 2.88 14.84 -27.21
C GLY A 190 1.70 14.10 -27.86
N SER A 191 1.14 13.11 -27.19
CA SER A 191 -0.03 12.32 -27.63
C SER A 191 -1.35 12.89 -27.07
N GLY A 192 -1.35 14.04 -26.38
CA GLY A 192 -2.53 14.73 -25.90
C GLY A 192 -3.10 14.21 -24.58
N TRP A 193 -2.33 13.45 -23.81
CA TRP A 193 -2.73 13.01 -22.47
C TRP A 193 -2.57 14.11 -21.44
N ASN A 194 -3.41 14.08 -20.40
CA ASN A 194 -3.33 15.00 -19.27
C ASN A 194 -2.37 14.44 -18.21
N VAL A 195 -1.13 14.94 -18.22
CA VAL A 195 -0.02 14.46 -17.39
C VAL A 195 0.42 15.55 -16.43
N HIS A 196 0.59 15.22 -15.16
CA HIS A 196 1.22 16.09 -14.18
C HIS A 196 2.74 15.89 -14.16
N ALA A 197 3.46 16.86 -13.59
CA ALA A 197 4.92 16.75 -13.45
C ALA A 197 5.30 15.50 -12.64
N PRO A 198 6.35 14.76 -13.06
CA PRO A 198 6.91 13.66 -12.26
C PRO A 198 7.36 14.14 -10.88
N ARG A 199 7.23 13.28 -9.88
CA ARG A 199 7.57 13.58 -8.48
C ARG A 199 8.15 12.37 -7.75
#